data_a1463a9f49e1691a64dbfc053922739e
#
_entry.id   a1463a9f49e1691a64dbfc053922739e
#
_cell.length_a   1.000
_cell.length_b   1.000
_cell.length_c   1.000
_cell.angle_alpha   90.00
_cell.angle_beta   90.00
_cell.angle_gamma   90.00
#
_symmetry.space_group_name_H-M   'P 1'
#
loop_
_entity.id
_entity.type
_entity.pdbx_description
1 polymer ?
#
loop_
_entity_poly.entity_id
_entity_poly.type
_entity_poly.pdbx_seq_one_letter_code
_entity_poly.pdbx_strand_id
1 'polypeptide(L)'
;MLTPEGLKELSGADLSGLPELDKNERIGPCVGRVGKFICVGLNYADHAAESGLDVPKEPVLFMKATSAICGPNDDVIIPKNSSQTDWEV
;
A
#
# COMPACT_ATOMS: atom_id res chain seq x y z
N MET A 1 -1.64 13.45 -9.42
CA MET A 1 -0.72 13.29 -8.25
C MET A 1 -1.23 14.24 -7.18
N LEU A 2 -1.43 13.74 -5.96
CA LEU A 2 -1.87 14.59 -4.85
C LEU A 2 -0.66 15.40 -4.36
N THR A 3 -0.66 16.70 -4.67
CA THR A 3 0.30 17.67 -4.09
C THR A 3 -0.31 18.28 -2.83
N PRO A 4 0.48 18.93 -1.95
CA PRO A 4 -0.07 19.63 -0.79
C PRO A 4 -1.15 20.67 -1.17
N GLU A 5 -0.96 21.38 -2.26
CA GLU A 5 -1.92 22.35 -2.79
C GLU A 5 -3.20 21.65 -3.27
N GLY A 6 -3.07 20.55 -4.04
CA GLY A 6 -4.21 19.78 -4.53
C GLY A 6 -4.99 19.12 -3.39
N LEU A 7 -4.32 18.68 -2.32
CA LEU A 7 -5.00 18.19 -1.11
C LEU A 7 -5.77 19.29 -0.39
N LYS A 8 -5.22 20.50 -0.33
CA LYS A 8 -5.90 21.66 0.26
C LYS A 8 -7.13 22.05 -0.55
N GLU A 9 -7.03 22.09 -1.87
CA GLU A 9 -8.18 22.34 -2.76
C GLU A 9 -9.26 21.28 -2.58
N LEU A 10 -8.87 19.99 -2.56
CA LEU A 10 -9.78 18.87 -2.38
C LEU A 10 -10.50 18.93 -1.02
N SER A 11 -9.79 19.30 0.04
CA SER A 11 -10.39 19.39 1.39
C SER A 11 -11.43 20.49 1.52
N GLY A 12 -11.39 21.51 0.65
CA GLY A 12 -12.36 22.61 0.61
C GLY A 12 -13.40 22.48 -0.52
N ALA A 13 -13.33 21.42 -1.33
CA ALA A 13 -14.22 21.25 -2.47
C ALA A 13 -15.64 20.85 -2.04
N ASP A 14 -16.65 21.46 -2.67
CA ASP A 14 -18.02 20.99 -2.57
C ASP A 14 -18.21 19.76 -3.47
N LEU A 15 -18.41 18.61 -2.85
CA LEU A 15 -18.60 17.33 -3.53
C LEU A 15 -20.07 17.01 -3.82
N SER A 16 -21.02 17.82 -3.37
CA SER A 16 -22.45 17.53 -3.45
C SER A 16 -23.01 17.45 -4.87
N GLY A 17 -22.32 18.08 -5.83
CA GLY A 17 -22.69 18.09 -7.25
C GLY A 17 -21.96 17.04 -8.10
N LEU A 18 -21.09 16.22 -7.51
CA LEU A 18 -20.37 15.20 -8.25
C LEU A 18 -21.24 13.94 -8.48
N PRO A 19 -21.09 13.30 -9.64
CA PRO A 19 -21.77 12.03 -9.87
C PRO A 19 -21.25 10.96 -8.91
N GLU A 20 -22.17 10.15 -8.38
CA GLU A 20 -21.79 8.96 -7.64
C GLU A 20 -21.18 7.91 -8.57
N LEU A 21 -20.12 7.24 -8.12
CA LEU A 21 -19.58 6.10 -8.83
C LEU A 21 -20.50 4.89 -8.66
N ASP A 22 -20.55 4.02 -9.67
CA ASP A 22 -21.16 2.70 -9.53
C ASP A 22 -20.46 1.94 -8.41
N LYS A 23 -21.23 1.31 -7.54
CA LYS A 23 -20.70 0.51 -6.42
C LYS A 23 -19.84 -0.68 -6.86
N ASN A 24 -20.02 -1.12 -8.10
CA ASN A 24 -19.24 -2.22 -8.70
C ASN A 24 -18.01 -1.73 -9.48
N GLU A 25 -17.78 -0.41 -9.54
CA GLU A 25 -16.61 0.13 -10.24
C GLU A 25 -15.32 -0.27 -9.51
N ARG A 26 -14.35 -0.80 -10.26
CA ARG A 26 -13.06 -1.18 -9.69
C ARG A 26 -12.29 0.06 -9.24
N ILE A 27 -11.92 0.11 -7.98
CA ILE A 27 -11.06 1.17 -7.42
C ILE A 27 -9.60 0.74 -7.59
N GLY A 28 -8.85 1.48 -8.37
CA GLY A 28 -7.41 1.28 -8.53
C GLY A 28 -6.59 1.80 -7.33
N PRO A 29 -5.26 1.65 -7.36
CA PRO A 29 -4.40 2.19 -6.32
C PRO A 29 -4.50 3.72 -6.26
N CYS A 30 -4.49 4.27 -5.03
CA CYS A 30 -4.63 5.71 -4.79
C CYS A 30 -3.41 6.53 -5.26
N VAL A 31 -2.28 5.88 -5.53
CA VAL A 31 -1.05 6.52 -6.01
C VAL A 31 -0.74 6.09 -7.44
N GLY A 32 -0.47 7.07 -8.31
CA GLY A 32 -0.07 6.82 -9.68
C GLY A 32 1.42 7.11 -9.92
N ARG A 33 1.97 6.56 -11.00
CA ARG A 33 3.35 6.81 -11.45
C ARG A 33 4.40 6.53 -10.38
N VAL A 34 4.23 5.43 -9.64
CA VAL A 34 5.17 5.01 -8.61
C VAL A 34 6.49 4.59 -9.26
N GLY A 35 7.55 5.32 -8.97
CA GLY A 35 8.89 5.03 -9.48
C GLY A 35 9.64 3.99 -8.66
N LYS A 36 9.36 3.93 -7.34
CA LYS A 36 9.99 2.99 -6.41
C LYS A 36 8.97 2.55 -5.36
N PHE A 37 9.09 1.29 -4.94
CA PHE A 37 8.31 0.72 -3.84
C PHE A 37 9.30 0.23 -2.79
N ILE A 38 9.66 1.11 -1.85
CA ILE A 38 10.65 0.84 -0.80
C ILE A 38 9.90 0.44 0.47
N CYS A 39 10.35 -0.67 1.06
CA CYS A 39 9.80 -1.23 2.29
C CYS A 39 10.85 -1.20 3.39
N VAL A 40 10.38 -1.18 4.64
CA VAL A 40 11.22 -1.26 5.84
C VAL A 40 10.92 -2.59 6.52
N GLY A 41 11.92 -3.48 6.58
CA GLY A 41 11.81 -4.79 7.22
C GLY A 41 11.97 -4.69 8.74
N LEU A 42 11.30 -5.60 9.47
CA LEU A 42 11.32 -5.67 10.94
C LEU A 42 11.02 -4.30 11.61
N ASN A 43 10.06 -3.57 11.04
CA ASN A 43 9.72 -2.23 11.49
C ASN A 43 8.95 -2.22 12.83
N TYR A 44 8.50 -3.38 13.30
CA TYR A 44 7.74 -3.58 14.53
C TYR A 44 8.49 -4.54 15.47
N ALA A 45 8.55 -4.20 16.76
CA ALA A 45 9.28 -4.98 17.76
C ALA A 45 8.65 -6.36 18.00
N ASP A 46 7.33 -6.47 17.92
CA ASP A 46 6.58 -7.72 18.03
C ASP A 46 6.88 -8.66 16.85
N HIS A 47 6.93 -8.13 15.63
CA HIS A 47 7.33 -8.90 14.45
C HIS A 47 8.77 -9.43 14.54
N ALA A 48 9.72 -8.64 15.07
CA ALA A 48 11.07 -9.10 15.33
C ALA A 48 11.07 -10.26 16.34
N ALA A 49 10.29 -10.14 17.41
CA ALA A 49 10.18 -11.19 18.45
C ALA A 49 9.55 -12.48 17.89
N GLU A 50 8.49 -12.40 17.09
CA GLU A 50 7.87 -13.56 16.42
C GLU A 50 8.83 -14.26 15.48
N SER A 51 9.66 -13.50 14.78
CA SER A 51 10.68 -14.03 13.87
C SER A 51 11.93 -14.56 14.59
N GLY A 52 12.02 -14.40 15.91
CA GLY A 52 13.20 -14.79 16.70
C GLY A 52 14.43 -13.96 16.39
N LEU A 53 14.25 -12.73 15.93
CA LEU A 53 15.32 -11.82 15.53
C LEU A 53 15.39 -10.63 16.49
N ASP A 54 16.60 -10.09 16.64
CA ASP A 54 16.79 -8.85 17.39
C ASP A 54 16.19 -7.65 16.62
N VAL A 55 15.70 -6.66 17.34
CA VAL A 55 15.27 -5.39 16.74
C VAL A 55 16.48 -4.74 16.05
N PRO A 56 16.40 -4.47 14.73
CA PRO A 56 17.50 -3.87 14.00
C PRO A 56 17.88 -2.50 14.55
N LYS A 57 19.17 -2.22 14.63
CA LYS A 57 19.70 -0.88 15.04
C LYS A 57 19.56 0.16 13.93
N GLU A 58 19.46 -0.29 12.70
CA GLU A 58 19.30 0.53 11.49
C GLU A 58 18.15 -0.05 10.65
N PRO A 59 17.42 0.78 9.89
CA PRO A 59 16.34 0.31 9.03
C PRO A 59 16.83 -0.72 8.01
N VAL A 60 16.18 -1.88 7.96
CA VAL A 60 16.39 -2.88 6.90
C VAL A 60 15.54 -2.49 5.70
N LEU A 61 16.17 -1.94 4.67
CA LEU A 61 15.47 -1.48 3.47
C LEU A 61 15.48 -2.56 2.39
N PHE A 62 14.32 -2.78 1.78
CA PHE A 62 14.18 -3.65 0.62
C PHE A 62 13.17 -3.05 -0.38
N MET A 63 13.06 -3.65 -1.54
CA MET A 63 12.18 -3.16 -2.60
C MET A 63 11.23 -4.26 -3.05
N LYS A 64 9.99 -3.87 -3.30
CA LYS A 64 9.02 -4.66 -4.06
C LYS A 64 8.92 -4.10 -5.48
N ALA A 65 8.54 -4.94 -6.44
CA ALA A 65 8.25 -4.49 -7.79
C ALA A 65 7.08 -3.52 -7.78
N THR A 66 7.16 -2.42 -8.53
CA THR A 66 6.05 -1.46 -8.62
C THR A 66 4.80 -2.08 -9.25
N SER A 67 4.96 -3.15 -10.04
CA SER A 67 3.87 -3.95 -10.59
C SER A 67 3.09 -4.77 -9.54
N ALA A 68 3.60 -4.88 -8.31
CA ALA A 68 2.88 -5.51 -7.20
C ALA A 68 1.81 -4.61 -6.57
N ILE A 69 1.77 -3.32 -6.95
CA ILE A 69 0.77 -2.38 -6.43
C ILE A 69 -0.59 -2.69 -7.07
N CYS A 70 -1.59 -2.93 -6.25
CA CYS A 70 -2.96 -3.20 -6.66
C CYS A 70 -3.94 -2.25 -5.96
N GLY A 71 -5.19 -2.28 -6.36
CA GLY A 71 -6.27 -1.52 -5.72
C GLY A 71 -6.68 -2.14 -4.38
N PRO A 72 -7.45 -1.40 -3.57
CA PRO A 72 -7.81 -1.84 -2.21
C PRO A 72 -8.71 -3.08 -2.17
N ASN A 73 -9.39 -3.39 -3.25
CA ASN A 73 -10.32 -4.51 -3.36
C ASN A 73 -9.88 -5.54 -4.41
N ASP A 74 -8.66 -5.43 -4.93
CA ASP A 74 -8.12 -6.40 -5.87
C ASP A 74 -7.67 -7.66 -5.13
N ASP A 75 -7.87 -8.82 -5.75
CA ASP A 75 -7.41 -10.09 -5.21
C ASP A 75 -5.89 -10.18 -5.24
N VAL A 76 -5.31 -10.71 -4.16
CA VAL A 76 -3.90 -11.11 -4.11
C VAL A 76 -3.80 -12.55 -4.59
N ILE A 77 -3.17 -12.74 -5.74
CA ILE A 77 -3.04 -14.07 -6.35
C ILE A 77 -1.90 -14.83 -5.68
N ILE A 78 -2.24 -15.92 -5.00
CA ILE A 78 -1.24 -16.82 -4.40
C ILE A 78 -0.58 -17.62 -5.53
N PRO A 79 0.76 -17.58 -5.67
CA PRO A 79 1.47 -18.34 -6.69
C PRO A 79 1.25 -19.85 -6.53
N LYS A 80 1.28 -20.58 -7.66
CA LYS A 80 1.19 -22.04 -7.65
C LYS A 80 2.27 -22.65 -6.74
N ASN A 81 1.87 -23.57 -5.88
CA ASN A 81 2.72 -24.25 -4.89
C ASN A 81 3.21 -23.32 -3.73
N SER A 82 2.67 -22.14 -3.58
CA SER A 82 2.87 -21.30 -2.39
C SER A 82 1.79 -21.60 -1.35
N SER A 83 2.19 -21.66 -0.07
CA SER A 83 1.28 -21.86 1.07
C SER A 83 1.58 -20.93 2.26
N GLN A 84 2.52 -20.01 2.08
CA GLN A 84 3.00 -19.13 3.14
C GLN A 84 2.83 -17.65 2.77
N THR A 85 1.70 -17.33 2.15
CA THR A 85 1.36 -15.93 1.89
C THR A 85 0.77 -15.35 3.15
N ASP A 86 1.31 -14.23 3.58
CA ASP A 86 0.90 -13.51 4.77
C ASP A 86 0.63 -12.03 4.44
N TRP A 87 -0.05 -11.34 5.34
CA TRP A 87 -0.35 -9.92 5.20
C TRP A 87 0.55 -9.09 6.11
N GLU A 88 0.82 -7.87 5.70
CA GLU A 88 1.62 -6.90 6.46
C GLU A 88 0.90 -5.55 6.51
N VAL A 89 1.13 -4.82 7.58
CA VAL A 89 0.58 -3.48 7.81
C VAL A 89 1.62 -2.42 7.47
#